data_916ce680d2f87a96aaf35897f0fe57aa
#
_entry.id   916ce680d2f87a96aaf35897f0fe57aa
#
_cell.length_a   1.000
_cell.length_b   1.000
_cell.length_c   1.000
_cell.angle_alpha   90.00
_cell.angle_beta   90.00
_cell.angle_gamma   90.00
#
_symmetry.space_group_name_H-M   'P 1'
#
loop_
_entity.id
_entity.type
_entity.pdbx_description
1 polymer ?
#
loop_
_entity_poly.entity_id
_entity_poly.type
_entity_poly.pdbx_seq_one_letter_code
_entity_poly.pdbx_strand_id
1 'polypeptide(L)'
;MENWVIRGAVPEDFEAVQALENLDFSAHAQARPDYFREGQVLYSRQEYEALLAHPCPIALVAEEAGAVAGLCFGFVTDHPGDAFCKPRRFALIQDLVTLPEYRGRGIATALLARAREQAVQAGAVSLELCAWAFNERALRLYEKAGLKVQYYRMEMDLRNG
;
A
#
# COMPACT_ATOMS: atom_id res chain seq x y z
N MET A 1 17.19 -19.33 -4.45
CA MET A 1 16.06 -19.61 -3.53
C MET A 1 15.64 -18.29 -2.92
N GLU A 2 14.35 -18.04 -2.86
CA GLU A 2 13.83 -16.88 -2.15
C GLU A 2 14.01 -17.11 -0.66
N ASN A 3 14.77 -16.25 0.00
CA ASN A 3 15.09 -16.38 1.43
C ASN A 3 14.18 -15.50 2.32
N TRP A 4 13.11 -14.97 1.75
CA TRP A 4 12.15 -14.14 2.47
C TRP A 4 10.82 -14.89 2.67
N VAL A 5 10.10 -14.50 3.71
CA VAL A 5 8.77 -15.02 4.05
C VAL A 5 7.79 -13.87 4.21
N ILE A 6 6.51 -14.10 3.88
CA ILE A 6 5.43 -13.14 4.17
C ILE A 6 4.71 -13.59 5.44
N ARG A 7 4.56 -12.66 6.36
CA ARG A 7 3.82 -12.84 7.61
C ARG A 7 2.94 -11.63 7.94
N GLY A 8 2.07 -11.80 8.90
CA GLY A 8 1.38 -10.67 9.52
C GLY A 8 2.37 -9.72 10.20
N ALA A 9 2.09 -8.42 10.10
CA ALA A 9 2.81 -7.41 10.85
C ALA A 9 2.45 -7.48 12.33
N VAL A 10 3.41 -7.19 13.20
CA VAL A 10 3.27 -7.19 14.66
C VAL A 10 3.72 -5.84 15.24
N PRO A 11 3.33 -5.49 16.48
CA PRO A 11 3.72 -4.20 17.08
C PRO A 11 5.22 -3.93 17.09
N GLU A 12 6.04 -4.97 17.17
CA GLU A 12 7.50 -4.93 17.18
C GLU A 12 8.10 -4.48 15.84
N ASP A 13 7.36 -4.60 14.74
CA ASP A 13 7.80 -4.17 13.41
C ASP A 13 7.76 -2.64 13.22
N PHE A 14 7.20 -1.90 14.17
CA PHE A 14 6.92 -0.47 14.02
C PHE A 14 8.10 0.35 13.49
N GLU A 15 9.29 0.18 14.06
CA GLU A 15 10.48 0.95 13.66
C GLU A 15 10.88 0.68 12.20
N ALA A 16 10.82 -0.58 11.78
CA ALA A 16 11.12 -0.98 10.41
C ALA A 16 10.03 -0.49 9.43
N VAL A 17 8.76 -0.58 9.82
CA VAL A 17 7.62 -0.08 9.05
C VAL A 17 7.74 1.42 8.85
N GLN A 18 7.99 2.19 9.93
CA GLN A 18 8.15 3.64 9.85
C GLN A 18 9.31 4.04 8.92
N ALA A 19 10.43 3.32 8.97
CA ALA A 19 11.56 3.56 8.07
C ALA A 19 11.20 3.31 6.60
N LEU A 20 10.46 2.24 6.30
CA LEU A 20 9.97 1.93 4.95
C LEU A 20 9.01 2.99 4.42
N GLU A 21 8.05 3.39 5.24
CA GLU A 21 7.05 4.41 4.88
C GLU A 21 7.70 5.78 4.67
N ASN A 22 8.63 6.18 5.51
CA ASN A 22 9.37 7.43 5.34
C ASN A 22 10.20 7.43 4.05
N LEU A 23 10.77 6.29 3.67
CA LEU A 23 11.51 6.16 2.42
C LEU A 23 10.59 6.33 1.20
N ASP A 24 9.43 5.69 1.20
CA ASP A 24 8.44 5.81 0.12
C ASP A 24 7.89 7.24 0.03
N PHE A 25 7.54 7.83 1.16
CA PHE A 25 7.05 9.20 1.21
C PHE A 25 8.09 10.22 0.73
N SER A 26 9.37 10.02 1.06
CA SER A 26 10.45 10.88 0.56
C SER A 26 10.54 10.86 -0.96
N ALA A 27 10.34 9.71 -1.58
CA ALA A 27 10.30 9.59 -3.04
C ALA A 27 9.09 10.34 -3.65
N HIS A 28 7.93 10.31 -2.98
CA HIS A 28 6.76 11.09 -3.38
C HIS A 28 6.99 12.59 -3.25
N ALA A 29 7.58 13.04 -2.15
CA ALA A 29 7.91 14.46 -1.92
C ALA A 29 8.94 14.98 -2.94
N GLN A 30 9.91 14.17 -3.33
CA GLN A 30 10.86 14.52 -4.39
C GLN A 30 10.20 14.61 -5.78
N ALA A 31 9.25 13.73 -6.08
CA ALA A 31 8.54 13.74 -7.36
C ALA A 31 7.53 14.89 -7.47
N ARG A 32 6.89 15.28 -6.36
CA ARG A 32 5.86 16.33 -6.29
C ARG A 32 6.11 17.26 -5.10
N PRO A 33 7.23 18.04 -5.13
CA PRO A 33 7.56 19.00 -4.05
C PRO A 33 6.54 20.15 -3.95
N ASP A 34 5.76 20.38 -5.00
CA ASP A 34 4.64 21.32 -5.04
C ASP A 34 3.41 20.84 -4.24
N TYR A 35 3.33 19.52 -3.99
CA TYR A 35 2.17 18.87 -3.39
C TYR A 35 2.46 18.30 -1.99
N PHE A 36 3.59 17.65 -1.80
CA PHE A 36 3.97 16.99 -0.55
C PHE A 36 4.93 17.85 0.29
N ARG A 37 4.79 17.75 1.61
CA ARG A 37 5.74 18.34 2.56
C ARG A 37 6.88 17.36 2.79
N GLU A 38 8.11 17.85 2.80
CA GLU A 38 9.27 17.04 3.17
C GLU A 38 9.32 16.77 4.68
N GLY A 39 10.01 15.69 5.07
CA GLY A 39 10.36 15.38 6.45
C GLY A 39 9.18 14.98 7.35
N GLN A 40 8.04 14.59 6.77
CA GLN A 40 6.90 14.09 7.54
C GLN A 40 7.10 12.62 7.93
N VAL A 41 6.63 12.26 9.12
CA VAL A 41 6.53 10.87 9.59
C VAL A 41 5.10 10.40 9.33
N LEU A 42 4.95 9.32 8.54
CA LEU A 42 3.63 8.86 8.09
C LEU A 42 2.83 8.17 9.19
N TYR A 43 3.48 7.37 10.03
CA TYR A 43 2.81 6.67 11.12
C TYR A 43 3.42 7.02 12.46
N SER A 44 2.59 7.48 13.39
CA SER A 44 2.87 7.37 14.82
C SER A 44 2.65 5.91 15.27
N ARG A 45 3.23 5.54 16.41
CA ARG A 45 2.98 4.22 17.00
C ARG A 45 1.49 3.95 17.21
N GLN A 46 0.75 4.96 17.67
CA GLN A 46 -0.70 4.84 17.89
C GLN A 46 -1.48 4.56 16.60
N GLU A 47 -1.13 5.21 15.49
CA GLU A 47 -1.76 4.98 14.18
C GLU A 47 -1.42 3.60 13.64
N TYR A 48 -0.18 3.15 13.82
CA TYR A 48 0.23 1.80 13.45
C TYR A 48 -0.54 0.73 14.24
N GLU A 49 -0.64 0.89 15.56
CA GLU A 49 -1.39 -0.03 16.41
C GLU A 49 -2.89 -0.02 16.06
N ALA A 50 -3.47 1.14 15.72
CA ALA A 50 -4.84 1.25 15.26
C ALA A 50 -5.07 0.52 13.92
N LEU A 51 -4.11 0.57 13.01
CA LEU A 51 -4.14 -0.20 11.75
C LEU A 51 -4.14 -1.71 12.03
N LEU A 52 -3.28 -2.20 12.93
CA LEU A 52 -3.24 -3.61 13.31
C LEU A 52 -4.54 -4.07 14.00
N ALA A 53 -5.18 -3.17 14.74
CA ALA A 53 -6.43 -3.43 15.47
C ALA A 53 -7.70 -3.26 14.61
N HIS A 54 -7.58 -2.91 13.33
CA HIS A 54 -8.73 -2.79 12.43
C HIS A 54 -9.51 -4.13 12.37
N PRO A 55 -10.86 -4.13 12.31
CA PRO A 55 -11.65 -5.37 12.27
C PRO A 55 -11.30 -6.34 11.13
N CYS A 56 -10.86 -5.82 9.99
CA CYS A 56 -10.43 -6.61 8.84
C CYS A 56 -9.14 -6.02 8.24
N PRO A 57 -8.01 -6.11 8.95
CA PRO A 57 -6.76 -5.51 8.47
C PRO A 57 -6.13 -6.35 7.37
N ILE A 58 -5.46 -5.68 6.46
CA ILE A 58 -4.44 -6.26 5.60
C ILE A 58 -3.13 -5.63 6.08
N ALA A 59 -2.43 -6.33 6.94
CA ALA A 59 -1.20 -5.85 7.54
C ALA A 59 -0.12 -6.92 7.39
N LEU A 60 0.63 -6.84 6.29
CA LEU A 60 1.60 -7.85 5.88
C LEU A 60 3.00 -7.25 5.78
N VAL A 61 3.99 -8.02 6.21
CA VAL A 61 5.40 -7.73 5.99
C VAL A 61 6.09 -8.89 5.30
N ALA A 62 7.08 -8.58 4.49
CA ALA A 62 8.05 -9.54 3.99
C ALA A 62 9.32 -9.44 4.82
N GLU A 63 9.74 -10.56 5.39
CA GLU A 63 10.91 -10.65 6.26
C GLU A 63 11.99 -11.52 5.62
N GLU A 64 13.23 -11.06 5.65
CA GLU A 64 14.41 -11.84 5.28
C GLU A 64 15.47 -11.72 6.37
N ALA A 65 15.92 -12.85 6.90
CA ALA A 65 16.95 -12.93 7.95
C ALA A 65 16.66 -12.03 9.18
N GLY A 66 15.38 -11.91 9.56
CA GLY A 66 14.94 -11.09 10.69
C GLY A 66 14.76 -9.60 10.38
N ALA A 67 14.98 -9.17 9.16
CA ALA A 67 14.76 -7.78 8.72
C ALA A 67 13.51 -7.66 7.85
N VAL A 68 12.72 -6.61 8.07
CA VAL A 68 11.56 -6.29 7.23
C VAL A 68 12.03 -5.69 5.91
N ALA A 69 11.81 -6.41 4.81
CA ALA A 69 12.23 -6.05 3.46
C ALA A 69 11.15 -5.31 2.66
N GLY A 70 9.89 -5.45 3.08
CA GLY A 70 8.75 -4.79 2.44
C GLY A 70 7.48 -4.96 3.23
N LEU A 71 6.46 -4.20 2.88
CA LEU A 71 5.14 -4.22 3.53
C LEU A 71 4.00 -4.06 2.52
N CYS A 72 2.82 -4.52 2.91
CA CYS A 72 1.55 -4.24 2.24
C CYS A 72 0.48 -4.00 3.30
N PHE A 73 -0.02 -2.77 3.37
CA PHE A 73 -1.02 -2.36 4.35
C PHE A 73 -2.30 -1.87 3.70
N GLY A 74 -3.40 -2.14 4.39
CA GLY A 74 -4.73 -1.77 3.97
C GLY A 74 -5.78 -2.42 4.86
N PHE A 75 -7.00 -2.50 4.39
CA PHE A 75 -8.10 -3.12 5.11
C PHE A 75 -9.24 -3.51 4.16
N VAL A 76 -10.11 -4.39 4.62
CA VAL A 76 -11.39 -4.68 3.97
C VAL A 76 -12.49 -3.88 4.66
N THR A 77 -13.31 -3.21 3.86
CA THR A 77 -14.37 -2.33 4.34
C THR A 77 -15.63 -2.44 3.48
N ASP A 78 -16.73 -1.91 4.00
CA ASP A 78 -18.02 -1.87 3.32
C ASP A 78 -18.35 -0.45 2.85
N HIS A 79 -18.76 -0.34 1.60
CA HIS A 79 -19.46 0.85 1.11
C HIS A 79 -20.97 0.56 1.18
N PRO A 80 -21.75 1.34 1.95
CA PRO A 80 -23.17 1.03 2.17
C PRO A 80 -24.04 1.23 0.93
N GLY A 81 -23.47 1.85 -0.10
CA GLY A 81 -24.20 2.32 -1.26
C GLY A 81 -24.84 3.70 -1.03
N ASP A 82 -25.30 4.28 -2.10
CA ASP A 82 -26.02 5.57 -2.11
C ASP A 82 -27.01 5.60 -3.29
N ALA A 83 -27.50 6.79 -3.66
CA ALA A 83 -28.42 6.96 -4.79
C ALA A 83 -27.82 6.55 -6.15
N PHE A 84 -26.48 6.48 -6.26
CA PHE A 84 -25.76 6.22 -7.51
C PHE A 84 -24.95 4.95 -7.47
N CYS A 85 -24.47 4.52 -6.29
CA CYS A 85 -23.57 3.40 -6.11
C CYS A 85 -24.25 2.25 -5.35
N LYS A 86 -24.03 1.02 -5.83
CA LYS A 86 -24.49 -0.18 -5.12
C LYS A 86 -23.66 -0.44 -3.87
N PRO A 87 -24.26 -1.05 -2.82
CA PRO A 87 -23.49 -1.54 -1.69
C PRO A 87 -22.43 -2.53 -2.15
N ARG A 88 -21.23 -2.46 -1.58
CA ARG A 88 -20.14 -3.39 -1.89
C ARG A 88 -19.14 -3.50 -0.74
N ARG A 89 -18.52 -4.66 -0.62
CA ARG A 89 -17.39 -4.91 0.27
C ARG A 89 -16.13 -4.99 -0.56
N PHE A 90 -15.09 -4.25 -0.19
CA PHE A 90 -13.85 -4.18 -0.98
C PHE A 90 -12.61 -4.06 -0.10
N ALA A 91 -11.48 -4.47 -0.62
CA ALA A 91 -10.17 -4.25 -0.01
C ALA A 91 -9.58 -2.96 -0.56
N LEU A 92 -9.10 -2.10 0.33
CA LEU A 92 -8.33 -0.90 -0.02
C LEU A 92 -6.89 -1.10 0.43
N ILE A 93 -5.96 -1.16 -0.51
CA ILE A 93 -4.52 -1.15 -0.24
C ILE A 93 -4.07 0.31 -0.18
N GLN A 94 -3.50 0.69 0.95
CA GLN A 94 -2.98 2.03 1.19
C GLN A 94 -1.50 2.12 0.86
N ASP A 95 -0.73 1.12 1.30
CA ASP A 95 0.73 1.11 1.20
C ASP A 95 1.23 -0.23 0.64
N LEU A 96 2.15 -0.17 -0.31
CA LEU A 96 2.89 -1.32 -0.84
C LEU A 96 4.32 -0.87 -1.11
N VAL A 97 5.21 -1.17 -0.21
CA VAL A 97 6.59 -0.68 -0.20
C VAL A 97 7.57 -1.83 -0.17
N THR A 98 8.68 -1.70 -0.87
CA THR A 98 9.83 -2.62 -0.81
C THR A 98 11.11 -1.82 -0.77
N LEU A 99 11.98 -2.14 0.18
CA LEU A 99 13.31 -1.52 0.28
C LEU A 99 14.07 -1.63 -1.05
N PRO A 100 14.81 -0.59 -1.47
CA PRO A 100 15.49 -0.55 -2.75
C PRO A 100 16.37 -1.78 -3.04
N GLU A 101 17.12 -2.24 -2.05
CA GLU A 101 18.03 -3.39 -2.13
C GLU A 101 17.31 -4.74 -2.29
N TYR A 102 16.03 -4.81 -1.96
CA TYR A 102 15.19 -6.01 -2.11
C TYR A 102 14.29 -5.97 -3.36
N ARG A 103 14.37 -4.91 -4.14
CA ARG A 103 13.56 -4.76 -5.36
C ARG A 103 13.96 -5.77 -6.45
N GLY A 104 13.02 -6.08 -7.35
CA GLY A 104 13.26 -7.04 -8.43
C GLY A 104 13.25 -8.50 -8.00
N ARG A 105 13.02 -8.80 -6.74
CA ARG A 105 13.03 -10.15 -6.15
C ARG A 105 11.63 -10.75 -5.93
N GLY A 106 10.58 -10.15 -6.50
CA GLY A 106 9.21 -10.66 -6.42
C GLY A 106 8.44 -10.30 -5.13
N ILE A 107 9.05 -9.66 -4.13
CA ILE A 107 8.45 -9.36 -2.82
C ILE A 107 7.13 -8.60 -2.94
N ALA A 108 7.09 -7.49 -3.70
CA ALA A 108 5.87 -6.71 -3.85
C ALA A 108 4.75 -7.50 -4.53
N THR A 109 5.09 -8.33 -5.51
CA THR A 109 4.13 -9.21 -6.19
C THR A 109 3.53 -10.23 -5.21
N ALA A 110 4.36 -10.84 -4.39
CA ALA A 110 3.93 -11.82 -3.41
C ALA A 110 3.11 -11.20 -2.26
N LEU A 111 3.51 -10.02 -1.78
CA LEU A 111 2.73 -9.25 -0.79
C LEU A 111 1.33 -8.93 -1.32
N LEU A 112 1.24 -8.43 -2.56
CA LEU A 112 -0.05 -8.11 -3.19
C LEU A 112 -0.90 -9.36 -3.43
N ALA A 113 -0.29 -10.48 -3.82
CA ALA A 113 -0.98 -11.76 -3.97
C ALA A 113 -1.55 -12.24 -2.63
N ARG A 114 -0.78 -12.15 -1.55
CA ARG A 114 -1.23 -12.51 -0.20
C ARG A 114 -2.35 -11.58 0.29
N ALA A 115 -2.25 -10.28 0.04
CA ALA A 115 -3.31 -9.32 0.34
C ALA A 115 -4.61 -9.64 -0.40
N ARG A 116 -4.52 -10.02 -1.67
CA ARG A 116 -5.66 -10.48 -2.47
C ARG A 116 -6.32 -11.73 -1.87
N GLU A 117 -5.54 -12.71 -1.43
CA GLU A 117 -6.07 -13.90 -0.76
C GLU A 117 -6.86 -13.55 0.51
N GLN A 118 -6.29 -12.68 1.35
CA GLN A 118 -6.98 -12.20 2.56
C GLN A 118 -8.26 -11.43 2.22
N ALA A 119 -8.24 -10.58 1.20
CA ALA A 119 -9.41 -9.84 0.73
C ALA A 119 -10.54 -10.79 0.30
N VAL A 120 -10.22 -11.82 -0.49
CA VAL A 120 -11.19 -12.86 -0.92
C VAL A 120 -11.76 -13.61 0.29
N GLN A 121 -10.92 -14.03 1.22
CA GLN A 121 -11.34 -14.70 2.45
C GLN A 121 -12.27 -13.83 3.32
N ALA A 122 -12.05 -12.52 3.32
CA ALA A 122 -12.89 -11.55 4.01
C ALA A 122 -14.17 -11.17 3.23
N GLY A 123 -14.42 -11.77 2.06
CA GLY A 123 -15.63 -11.53 1.25
C GLY A 123 -15.59 -10.25 0.41
N ALA A 124 -14.42 -9.67 0.16
CA ALA A 124 -14.29 -8.52 -0.72
C ALA A 124 -14.55 -8.92 -2.18
N VAL A 125 -15.29 -8.09 -2.91
CA VAL A 125 -15.58 -8.29 -4.35
C VAL A 125 -14.57 -7.61 -5.26
N SER A 126 -13.76 -6.69 -4.71
CA SER A 126 -12.67 -6.02 -5.41
C SER A 126 -11.52 -5.69 -4.47
N LEU A 127 -10.33 -5.52 -5.04
CA LEU A 127 -9.16 -4.94 -4.38
C LEU A 127 -8.81 -3.67 -5.15
N GLU A 128 -8.69 -2.57 -4.44
CA GLU A 128 -8.53 -1.22 -4.97
C GLU A 128 -7.31 -0.55 -4.34
N LEU A 129 -6.68 0.34 -5.07
CA LEU A 129 -5.59 1.19 -4.61
C LEU A 129 -5.52 2.48 -5.44
N CYS A 130 -4.82 3.47 -4.91
CA CYS A 130 -4.46 4.68 -5.65
C CYS A 130 -2.96 4.66 -5.96
N ALA A 131 -2.60 5.07 -7.17
CA ALA A 131 -1.21 5.21 -7.58
C ALA A 131 -1.00 6.53 -8.32
N TRP A 132 0.11 7.20 -8.02
CA TRP A 132 0.51 8.41 -8.73
C TRP A 132 1.04 8.07 -10.12
N ALA A 133 0.68 8.88 -11.11
CA ALA A 133 1.07 8.69 -12.50
C ALA A 133 2.60 8.68 -12.71
N PHE A 134 3.38 9.37 -11.86
CA PHE A 134 4.84 9.36 -11.91
C PHE A 134 5.46 8.03 -11.44
N ASN A 135 4.72 7.22 -10.68
CA ASN A 135 5.22 5.94 -10.15
C ASN A 135 5.02 4.80 -11.17
N GLU A 136 5.68 4.94 -12.32
CA GLU A 136 5.57 3.99 -13.43
C GLU A 136 5.91 2.55 -13.03
N ARG A 137 6.84 2.38 -12.08
CA ARG A 137 7.20 1.05 -11.60
C ARG A 137 6.06 0.37 -10.86
N ALA A 138 5.38 1.09 -9.98
CA ALA A 138 4.20 0.58 -9.28
C ALA A 138 3.06 0.30 -10.26
N LEU A 139 2.82 1.19 -11.22
CA LEU A 139 1.80 1.00 -12.25
C LEU A 139 2.03 -0.30 -13.04
N ARG A 140 3.26 -0.55 -13.49
CA ARG A 140 3.61 -1.81 -14.18
C ARG A 140 3.41 -3.05 -13.31
N LEU A 141 3.69 -2.96 -12.01
CA LEU A 141 3.42 -4.05 -11.06
C LEU A 141 1.92 -4.34 -10.96
N TYR A 142 1.12 -3.29 -10.79
CA TYR A 142 -0.33 -3.41 -10.65
C TYR A 142 -0.99 -3.97 -11.92
N GLU A 143 -0.61 -3.50 -13.08
CA GLU A 143 -1.08 -4.04 -14.36
C GLU A 143 -0.76 -5.53 -14.51
N LYS A 144 0.48 -5.95 -14.20
CA LYS A 144 0.87 -7.37 -14.21
C LYS A 144 0.09 -8.21 -13.21
N ALA A 145 -0.29 -7.62 -12.08
CA ALA A 145 -1.14 -8.29 -11.07
C ALA A 145 -2.62 -8.35 -11.48
N GLY A 146 -3.00 -7.75 -12.60
CA GLY A 146 -4.36 -7.77 -13.15
C GLY A 146 -5.24 -6.60 -12.70
N LEU A 147 -4.68 -5.58 -12.05
CA LEU A 147 -5.43 -4.35 -11.74
C LEU A 147 -5.65 -3.55 -13.03
N LYS A 148 -6.80 -2.89 -13.10
CA LYS A 148 -7.17 -2.02 -14.21
C LYS A 148 -7.53 -0.64 -13.68
N VAL A 149 -7.23 0.39 -14.45
CA VAL A 149 -7.61 1.76 -14.12
C VAL A 149 -9.13 1.87 -14.10
N GLN A 150 -9.69 2.40 -13.01
CA GLN A 150 -11.12 2.67 -12.86
C GLN A 150 -11.49 4.05 -13.40
N TYR A 151 -10.69 5.07 -13.07
CA TYR A 151 -10.89 6.47 -13.48
C TYR A 151 -9.57 7.22 -13.45
N TYR A 152 -9.55 8.39 -14.08
CA TYR A 152 -8.44 9.33 -14.03
C TYR A 152 -8.80 10.54 -13.18
N ARG A 153 -7.92 10.93 -12.27
CA ARG A 153 -7.95 12.25 -11.64
C ARG A 153 -6.93 13.13 -12.35
N MET A 154 -7.40 14.22 -12.94
CA MET A 154 -6.57 15.13 -13.73
C MET A 154 -6.46 16.47 -13.03
N GLU A 155 -5.34 17.16 -13.19
CA GLU A 155 -5.13 18.51 -12.66
C GLU A 155 -4.55 19.45 -13.73
N MET A 156 -4.78 20.74 -13.56
CA MET A 156 -4.17 21.81 -14.32
C MET A 156 -3.58 22.81 -13.33
N ASP A 157 -2.28 23.11 -13.46
CA ASP A 157 -1.67 24.14 -12.63
C ASP A 157 -2.09 25.53 -13.13
N LEU A 158 -2.78 26.29 -12.29
CA LEU A 158 -3.27 27.63 -12.61
C LEU A 158 -2.36 28.75 -12.11
N ARG A 159 -1.24 28.44 -11.48
CA ARG A 159 -0.31 29.44 -10.92
C ARG A 159 0.54 30.11 -11.98
N ASN A 160 0.71 29.48 -13.14
CA ASN A 160 1.57 29.95 -14.25
C ASN A 160 0.75 30.25 -15.53
N GLY A 161 -0.50 30.59 -15.39
CA GLY A 161 -1.38 31.01 -16.48
C GLY A 161 -1.27 32.49 -16.80
#